data_0502321749aaec621715a58bb0a7d88c
#
_entry.id   0502321749aaec621715a58bb0a7d88c
#
_cell.length_a   1.000
_cell.length_b   1.000
_cell.length_c   1.000
_cell.angle_alpha   90.00
_cell.angle_beta   90.00
_cell.angle_gamma   90.00
#
_symmetry.space_group_name_H-M   'P 1'
#
loop_
_entity.id
_entity.type
_entity.pdbx_description
1 polymer ?
#
loop_
_entity_poly.entity_id
_entity_poly.type
_entity_poly.pdbx_seq_one_letter_code
_entity_poly.pdbx_strand_id
1 'polypeptide(L)'
;MRQRNIKNLDERLAANSAFLIDDPRACRGRWAEIFGNDNPIMLEIGCGKGKFITSRAAANPDVNYIAAEGQSSVVLRAMEKAQESQLCNLRIFIDFIHDLRDYFEEGELSGLYLNFSDPWPKARHAKRRL
;
A
#
# COMPACT_ATOMS: atom_id res chain seq x y z
N MET A 1 -18.38 7.69 4.11
CA MET A 1 -18.05 9.03 4.58
C MET A 1 -17.22 9.76 3.55
N ARG A 2 -17.54 11.02 3.36
CA ARG A 2 -16.82 11.79 2.39
C ARG A 2 -15.52 12.35 2.98
N GLN A 3 -14.46 12.24 2.24
CA GLN A 3 -13.19 12.81 2.65
C GLN A 3 -13.21 14.31 2.46
N ARG A 4 -12.71 15.00 3.44
CA ARG A 4 -12.56 16.45 3.34
C ARG A 4 -11.28 16.76 2.58
N ASN A 5 -11.28 17.91 1.96
CA ASN A 5 -10.06 18.39 1.33
C ASN A 5 -9.01 18.62 2.39
N ILE A 6 -7.83 18.12 2.12
CA ILE A 6 -6.69 18.37 2.99
C ILE A 6 -5.93 19.54 2.42
N LYS A 7 -5.64 20.50 3.27
CA LYS A 7 -4.92 21.68 2.83
C LYS A 7 -3.55 21.27 2.29
N ASN A 8 -3.23 21.80 1.14
CA ASN A 8 -1.93 21.54 0.48
C ASN A 8 -1.71 20.05 0.20
N LEU A 9 -2.77 19.36 -0.19
CA LEU A 9 -2.68 17.92 -0.41
C LEU A 9 -1.60 17.56 -1.42
N ASP A 10 -1.60 18.23 -2.57
CA ASP A 10 -0.63 17.89 -3.62
C ASP A 10 0.80 18.15 -3.17
N GLU A 11 1.02 19.24 -2.46
CA GLU A 11 2.34 19.55 -1.95
C GLU A 11 2.79 18.52 -0.91
N ARG A 12 1.88 18.11 -0.06
CA ARG A 12 2.21 17.15 1.00
C ARG A 12 2.45 15.77 0.43
N LEU A 13 1.72 15.39 -0.60
CA LEU A 13 1.98 14.13 -1.29
C LEU A 13 3.37 14.14 -1.92
N ALA A 14 3.73 15.25 -2.56
CA ALA A 14 5.03 15.36 -3.17
C ALA A 14 6.16 15.30 -2.13
N ALA A 15 5.93 15.88 -0.96
CA ALA A 15 6.93 15.86 0.11
C ALA A 15 7.18 14.45 0.64
N ASN A 16 6.22 13.54 0.45
CA ASN A 16 6.34 12.17 0.92
C ASN A 16 6.53 11.20 -0.25
N SER A 17 7.03 11.69 -1.38
CA SER A 17 7.10 10.91 -2.60
C SER A 17 8.02 9.71 -2.53
N ALA A 18 8.90 9.64 -1.52
CA ALA A 18 9.76 8.48 -1.36
C ALA A 18 8.96 7.19 -1.17
N PHE A 19 7.75 7.29 -0.64
CA PHE A 19 6.89 6.12 -0.41
C PHE A 19 5.89 5.92 -1.53
N LEU A 20 5.62 6.93 -2.33
CA LEU A 20 4.54 6.90 -3.31
C LEU A 20 5.03 6.34 -4.64
N ILE A 21 4.28 5.39 -5.16
CA ILE A 21 4.53 4.82 -6.48
C ILE A 21 3.55 5.51 -7.44
N ASP A 22 4.07 6.23 -8.41
CA ASP A 22 3.25 6.99 -9.34
C ASP A 22 2.54 6.12 -10.35
N ASP A 23 3.22 5.07 -10.83
CA ASP A 23 2.66 4.22 -11.87
C ASP A 23 2.81 2.76 -11.45
N PRO A 24 1.89 2.28 -10.61
CA PRO A 24 2.03 0.93 -10.09
C PRO A 24 1.90 -0.16 -11.15
N ARG A 25 1.18 0.12 -12.24
CA ARG A 25 1.05 -0.88 -13.31
C ARG A 25 2.38 -1.09 -14.02
N ALA A 26 3.19 -0.06 -14.12
CA ALA A 26 4.51 -0.17 -14.72
C ALA A 26 5.50 -0.94 -13.84
N CYS A 27 5.14 -1.15 -12.58
CA CYS A 27 6.02 -1.85 -11.64
C CYS A 27 5.84 -3.36 -11.69
N ARG A 28 4.88 -3.85 -12.44
CA ARG A 28 4.59 -5.28 -12.55
C ARG A 28 5.87 -6.03 -12.95
N GLY A 29 6.23 -7.01 -12.14
CA GLY A 29 7.45 -7.80 -12.36
C GLY A 29 8.73 -7.10 -11.94
N ARG A 30 8.63 -5.88 -11.39
CA ARG A 30 9.80 -5.08 -11.05
C ARG A 30 9.80 -4.60 -9.60
N TRP A 31 8.91 -5.13 -8.78
CA TRP A 31 8.80 -4.66 -7.40
C TRP A 31 10.06 -4.91 -6.58
N ALA A 32 10.75 -6.02 -6.84
CA ALA A 32 12.00 -6.29 -6.15
C ALA A 32 13.05 -5.21 -6.45
N GLU A 33 13.08 -4.74 -7.69
CA GLU A 33 13.99 -3.65 -8.06
C GLU A 33 13.66 -2.37 -7.30
N ILE A 34 12.37 -2.11 -7.15
CA ILE A 34 11.92 -0.89 -6.47
C ILE A 34 12.34 -0.91 -5.01
N PHE A 35 12.20 -2.05 -4.35
CA PHE A 35 12.64 -2.18 -2.97
C PHE A 35 14.15 -2.37 -2.86
N GLY A 36 14.80 -2.83 -3.91
CA GLY A 36 16.23 -3.05 -3.91
C GLY A 36 16.68 -4.33 -3.24
N ASN A 37 15.78 -5.30 -3.06
CA ASN A 37 16.09 -6.57 -2.44
C ASN A 37 15.06 -7.61 -2.85
N ASP A 38 15.29 -8.85 -2.46
CA ASP A 38 14.43 -9.98 -2.79
C ASP A 38 13.57 -10.45 -1.62
N ASN A 39 13.34 -9.59 -0.65
CA ASN A 39 12.52 -9.96 0.49
C ASN A 39 11.08 -10.24 0.06
N PRO A 40 10.34 -11.04 0.83
CA PRO A 40 8.93 -11.30 0.52
C PRO A 40 8.15 -10.01 0.43
N ILE A 41 7.16 -9.98 -0.45
CA ILE A 41 6.34 -8.78 -0.66
C ILE A 41 4.91 -9.08 -0.21
N MET A 42 4.41 -8.27 0.71
CA MET A 42 3.05 -8.37 1.22
C MET A 42 2.28 -7.13 0.75
N LEU A 43 1.03 -7.34 0.35
CA LEU A 43 0.17 -6.25 -0.11
C LEU A 43 -1.01 -6.09 0.83
N GLU A 44 -1.32 -4.84 1.17
CA GLU A 44 -2.57 -4.53 1.86
C GLU A 44 -3.43 -3.70 0.93
N ILE A 45 -4.68 -4.13 0.73
CA ILE A 45 -5.65 -3.37 -0.04
C ILE A 45 -6.57 -2.67 0.95
N GLY A 46 -6.75 -1.36 0.77
CA GLY A 46 -7.55 -0.57 1.69
C GLY A 46 -6.79 -0.23 2.95
N CYS A 47 -5.62 0.38 2.79
CA CYS A 47 -4.73 0.61 3.92
C CYS A 47 -5.26 1.63 4.93
N GLY A 48 -6.31 2.36 4.59
CA GLY A 48 -6.83 3.39 5.48
C GLY A 48 -5.75 4.39 5.83
N LYS A 49 -5.65 4.71 7.10
CA LYS A 49 -4.66 5.69 7.56
C LYS A 49 -3.28 5.06 7.77
N GLY A 50 -3.13 3.81 7.43
CA GLY A 50 -1.83 3.17 7.43
C GLY A 50 -1.38 2.62 8.76
N LYS A 51 -2.24 2.60 9.77
CA LYS A 51 -1.82 2.14 11.10
C LYS A 51 -1.37 0.68 11.07
N PHE A 52 -2.14 -0.16 10.41
CA PHE A 52 -1.81 -1.58 10.34
C PHE A 52 -0.52 -1.81 9.54
N ILE A 53 -0.46 -1.26 8.35
CA ILE A 53 0.67 -1.56 7.46
C ILE A 53 1.99 -0.97 7.99
N THR A 54 1.92 0.23 8.60
CA THR A 54 3.14 0.81 9.16
C THR A 54 3.63 0.03 10.36
N SER A 55 2.71 -0.48 11.18
CA SER A 55 3.09 -1.31 12.31
C SER A 55 3.74 -2.61 11.85
N ARG A 56 3.17 -3.23 10.80
CA ARG A 56 3.74 -4.46 10.27
C ARG A 56 5.11 -4.22 9.67
N ALA A 57 5.26 -3.13 8.92
CA ALA A 57 6.54 -2.84 8.29
C ALA A 57 7.61 -2.56 9.34
N ALA A 58 7.26 -1.84 10.39
CA ALA A 58 8.21 -1.55 11.46
C ALA A 58 8.64 -2.82 12.19
N ALA A 59 7.71 -3.75 12.38
CA ALA A 59 7.98 -4.98 13.12
C ALA A 59 8.71 -6.02 12.27
N ASN A 60 8.69 -5.87 10.95
CA ASN A 60 9.23 -6.90 10.05
C ASN A 60 10.12 -6.26 8.99
N PRO A 61 11.32 -5.80 9.38
CA PRO A 61 12.19 -5.10 8.44
C PRO A 61 12.67 -5.97 7.28
N ASP A 62 12.56 -7.28 7.40
CA ASP A 62 12.98 -8.20 6.34
C ASP A 62 11.85 -8.54 5.37
N VAL A 63 10.73 -7.86 5.47
CA VAL A 63 9.59 -8.05 4.60
C VAL A 63 9.27 -6.72 3.94
N ASN A 64 8.97 -6.75 2.65
CA ASN A 64 8.56 -5.55 1.93
C ASN A 64 7.05 -5.46 1.92
N TYR A 65 6.54 -4.26 2.11
CA TYR A 65 5.10 -4.03 2.18
C TYR A 65 4.66 -3.03 1.14
N ILE A 66 3.53 -3.30 0.50
CA ILE A 66 2.89 -2.41 -0.45
C ILE A 66 1.48 -2.15 0.05
N ALA A 67 1.08 -0.91 0.08
CA ALA A 67 -0.27 -0.53 0.47
C ALA A 67 -0.97 0.13 -0.72
N ALA A 68 -2.18 -0.29 -1.00
CA ALA A 68 -2.98 0.27 -2.08
C ALA A 68 -4.24 0.89 -1.49
N GLU A 69 -4.55 2.10 -1.88
CA GLU A 69 -5.71 2.82 -1.38
C GLU A 69 -6.20 3.76 -2.47
N GLY A 70 -7.52 3.82 -2.66
CA GLY A 70 -8.07 4.61 -3.74
C GLY A 70 -8.23 6.09 -3.43
N GLN A 71 -8.16 6.50 -2.18
CA GLN A 71 -8.39 7.89 -1.79
C GLN A 71 -7.08 8.56 -1.40
N SER A 72 -6.70 9.59 -2.13
CA SER A 72 -5.41 10.24 -1.92
C SER A 72 -5.29 10.90 -0.55
N SER A 73 -6.38 11.43 -0.02
CA SER A 73 -6.32 12.06 1.30
C SER A 73 -6.03 11.03 2.40
N VAL A 74 -6.51 9.80 2.21
CA VAL A 74 -6.24 8.72 3.15
C VAL A 74 -4.80 8.24 2.99
N VAL A 75 -4.33 8.13 1.75
CA VAL A 75 -2.95 7.72 1.49
C VAL A 75 -1.96 8.69 2.11
N LEU A 76 -2.25 9.98 2.06
CA LEU A 76 -1.35 10.97 2.64
C LEU A 76 -1.05 10.67 4.10
N ARG A 77 -2.07 10.31 4.86
CA ARG A 77 -1.87 10.03 6.28
C ARG A 77 -1.00 8.81 6.50
N ALA A 78 -1.17 7.80 5.65
CA ALA A 78 -0.32 6.61 5.73
C ALA A 78 1.12 6.97 5.40
N MET A 79 1.32 7.82 4.40
CA MET A 79 2.66 8.23 4.00
C MET A 79 3.35 9.04 5.09
N GLU A 80 2.62 9.95 5.71
CA GLU A 80 3.18 10.76 6.78
C GLU A 80 3.56 9.91 7.98
N LYS A 81 2.74 8.91 8.28
CA LYS A 81 3.05 8.00 9.36
C LYS A 81 4.30 7.16 9.05
N ALA A 82 4.44 6.73 7.81
CA ALA A 82 5.63 5.99 7.37
C ALA A 82 6.87 6.87 7.47
N GLN A 83 6.73 8.14 7.13
CA GLN A 83 7.83 9.08 7.21
C GLN A 83 8.28 9.28 8.66
N GLU A 84 7.35 9.42 9.58
CA GLU A 84 7.67 9.57 10.99
C GLU A 84 8.46 8.36 11.51
N SER A 85 8.11 7.19 11.04
CA SER A 85 8.74 5.95 11.49
C SER A 85 9.99 5.61 10.69
N GLN A 86 10.32 6.41 9.69
CA GLN A 86 11.51 6.24 8.85
C GLN A 86 11.59 4.84 8.23
N LEU A 87 10.44 4.35 7.77
CA LEU A 87 10.36 3.03 7.15
C LEU A 87 10.99 3.05 5.76
N CYS A 88 11.71 2.00 5.42
CA CYS A 88 12.26 1.86 4.07
C CYS A 88 11.68 0.66 3.33
N ASN A 89 10.89 -0.15 4.00
CA ASN A 89 10.32 -1.37 3.42
C ASN A 89 8.81 -1.21 3.15
N LEU A 90 8.37 0.01 2.84
CA LEU A 90 6.97 0.30 2.57
C LEU A 90 6.88 1.17 1.33
N ARG A 91 5.97 0.82 0.42
CA ARG A 91 5.58 1.67 -0.71
C ARG A 91 4.06 1.71 -0.76
N ILE A 92 3.54 2.82 -1.26
CA ILE A 92 2.11 3.07 -1.27
C ILE A 92 1.72 3.56 -2.65
N PHE A 93 0.57 3.12 -3.16
CA PHE A 93 0.05 3.71 -4.38
C PHE A 93 -1.44 4.01 -4.26
N ILE A 94 -1.88 4.96 -5.06
CA ILE A 94 -3.26 5.44 -5.06
C ILE A 94 -3.95 4.83 -6.26
N ASP A 95 -4.74 3.80 -6.02
CA ASP A 95 -5.53 3.17 -7.07
C ASP A 95 -6.53 2.23 -6.42
N PHE A 96 -7.61 1.97 -7.15
CA PHE A 96 -8.55 0.93 -6.79
C PHE A 96 -8.20 -0.31 -7.59
N ILE A 97 -7.76 -1.36 -6.92
CA ILE A 97 -7.34 -2.57 -7.59
C ILE A 97 -8.55 -3.38 -7.99
N HIS A 98 -8.71 -3.64 -9.28
CA HIS A 98 -9.76 -4.50 -9.79
C HIS A 98 -9.22 -5.89 -10.11
N ASP A 99 -7.97 -5.97 -10.52
CA ASP A 99 -7.34 -7.23 -10.88
C ASP A 99 -5.88 -7.15 -10.51
N LEU A 100 -5.45 -8.02 -9.61
CA LEU A 100 -4.06 -8.00 -9.14
C LEU A 100 -3.06 -8.27 -10.27
N ARG A 101 -3.48 -8.96 -11.32
CA ARG A 101 -2.57 -9.25 -12.43
C ARG A 101 -2.15 -8.00 -13.19
N ASP A 102 -2.89 -6.90 -13.03
CA ASP A 102 -2.49 -5.63 -13.63
C ASP A 102 -1.26 -5.06 -12.95
N TYR A 103 -1.00 -5.44 -11.72
CA TYR A 103 0.05 -4.83 -10.89
C TYR A 103 1.16 -5.79 -10.51
N PHE A 104 0.90 -7.09 -10.55
CA PHE A 104 1.86 -8.08 -10.08
C PHE A 104 1.88 -9.27 -11.01
N GLU A 105 3.08 -9.80 -11.21
CA GLU A 105 3.23 -11.06 -11.93
C GLU A 105 2.97 -12.21 -10.98
N GLU A 106 2.72 -13.37 -11.58
CA GLU A 106 2.51 -14.57 -10.80
C GLU A 106 3.71 -14.84 -9.92
N GLY A 107 3.45 -15.07 -8.63
CA GLY A 107 4.52 -15.35 -7.69
C GLY A 107 5.22 -14.12 -7.13
N GLU A 108 4.87 -12.92 -7.60
CA GLU A 108 5.54 -11.71 -7.13
C GLU A 108 5.11 -11.35 -5.71
N LEU A 109 3.86 -11.59 -5.35
CA LEU A 109 3.37 -11.35 -3.99
C LEU A 109 3.51 -12.60 -3.14
N SER A 110 3.92 -12.43 -1.90
CA SER A 110 3.98 -13.51 -0.93
C SER A 110 2.70 -13.62 -0.12
N GLY A 111 1.94 -12.54 -0.01
CA GLY A 111 0.70 -12.58 0.72
C GLY A 111 -0.10 -11.31 0.55
N LEU A 112 -1.30 -11.31 1.11
CA LEU A 112 -2.27 -10.27 0.91
C LEU A 112 -3.09 -10.05 2.16
N TYR A 113 -3.26 -8.78 2.54
CA TYR A 113 -4.18 -8.37 3.58
C TYR A 113 -5.31 -7.56 2.97
N LEU A 114 -6.55 -7.90 3.31
CA LEU A 114 -7.71 -7.13 2.89
C LEU A 114 -8.26 -6.45 4.13
N ASN A 115 -8.29 -5.15 4.10
CA ASN A 115 -8.69 -4.36 5.25
C ASN A 115 -9.78 -3.38 4.86
N PHE A 116 -11.02 -3.84 4.86
CA PHE A 116 -12.16 -3.02 4.51
C PHE A 116 -12.85 -2.54 5.77
N SER A 117 -13.26 -1.29 5.77
CA SER A 117 -13.97 -0.72 6.92
C SER A 117 -15.48 -0.90 6.80
N ASP A 118 -16.00 -1.24 5.63
CA ASP A 118 -17.42 -1.42 5.45
C ASP A 118 -17.87 -2.81 5.91
N PRO A 119 -19.18 -3.02 6.06
CA PRO A 119 -19.67 -4.26 6.67
C PRO A 119 -19.73 -5.44 5.70
N TRP A 120 -18.76 -5.57 4.87
CA TRP A 120 -18.68 -6.71 3.98
C TRP A 120 -18.39 -7.98 4.76
N PRO A 121 -18.78 -9.13 4.23
CA PRO A 121 -18.40 -10.39 4.88
C PRO A 121 -16.94 -10.68 4.61
N LYS A 122 -16.11 -10.10 5.43
CA LYS A 122 -14.67 -10.10 5.18
C LYS A 122 -14.04 -11.47 5.14
N ALA A 123 -14.55 -12.37 5.96
CA ALA A 123 -14.01 -13.72 5.96
C ALA A 123 -14.20 -14.38 4.61
N ARG A 124 -15.36 -14.16 3.99
CA ARG A 124 -15.60 -14.71 2.66
C ARG A 124 -14.68 -14.10 1.63
N HIS A 125 -14.51 -12.79 1.70
CA HIS A 125 -13.61 -12.13 0.75
C HIS A 125 -12.17 -12.54 0.97
N ALA A 126 -11.76 -12.69 2.20
CA ALA A 126 -10.38 -13.07 2.49
C ALA A 126 -10.06 -14.46 1.95
N LYS A 127 -11.07 -15.32 1.84
CA LYS A 127 -10.85 -16.67 1.33
C LYS A 127 -10.72 -16.74 -0.17
N ARG A 128 -11.20 -15.73 -0.86
CA ARG A 128 -11.07 -15.75 -2.31
C ARG A 128 -9.64 -15.52 -2.69
N ARG A 129 -9.20 -16.33 -3.56
CA ARG A 129 -7.83 -16.16 -4.04
C ARG A 129 -7.79 -15.10 -5.10
N LEU A 130 -6.93 -14.22 -4.91
CA LEU A 130 -6.75 -13.15 -5.87
C LEU A 130 -5.60 -13.46 -6.80
#